data_7c760ae016d9bf417e675b3fa28f241d
#
_entry.id   7c760ae016d9bf417e675b3fa28f241d
#
_cell.length_a   1.000
_cell.length_b   1.000
_cell.length_c   1.000
_cell.angle_alpha   90.00
_cell.angle_beta   90.00
_cell.angle_gamma   90.00
#
_symmetry.space_group_name_H-M   'P 1'
#
loop_
_entity.id
_entity.type
_entity.pdbx_description
1 polymer ?
#
loop_
_entity_poly.entity_id
_entity_poly.type
_entity_poly.pdbx_seq_one_letter_code
_entity_poly.pdbx_strand_id
1 'polypeptide(L)'
;MNYYPIDKILTIERIDTVIDTIKLRLIPTFDLIEEEAKEIEKKKLDELYKNFNPDTMDIGSCYEDAHSAAASHYAIHNEMKQEFLNHQSTLLFHIFEKDCKKMFPELLGNDLKEKLQLIGISTEDNSSWYKINKELRLICNVIKHGTGTSYNDLKKLRGDLFKNNFGFLLKSDIEISLNDIEVYGNEMKNFWIEFFDIALVTE
;
A
#
# COMPACT_ATOMS: atom_id res chain seq x y z
N MET A 1 32.29 -8.20 4.06
CA MET A 1 31.25 -9.14 3.56
C MET A 1 31.38 -9.06 2.06
N ASN A 2 31.60 -10.18 1.39
CA ASN A 2 31.76 -10.20 -0.07
C ASN A 2 30.39 -10.27 -0.71
N TYR A 3 30.08 -9.35 -1.60
CA TYR A 3 28.85 -9.33 -2.39
C TYR A 3 29.13 -9.90 -3.78
N TYR A 4 28.18 -10.61 -4.33
CA TYR A 4 28.30 -11.19 -5.65
C TYR A 4 27.26 -10.56 -6.61
N PRO A 5 27.55 -10.52 -7.93
CA PRO A 5 26.59 -10.00 -8.91
C PRO A 5 25.21 -10.67 -8.83
N ILE A 6 25.18 -11.93 -8.41
CA ILE A 6 23.94 -12.68 -8.22
C ILE A 6 23.07 -12.09 -7.07
N ASP A 7 23.68 -11.53 -6.02
CA ASP A 7 22.94 -10.93 -4.91
C ASP A 7 22.16 -9.69 -5.39
N LYS A 8 22.76 -8.88 -6.28
CA LYS A 8 22.10 -7.76 -6.95
C LYS A 8 20.87 -8.24 -7.73
N ILE A 9 21.07 -9.23 -8.61
CA ILE A 9 20.01 -9.75 -9.47
C ILE A 9 18.84 -10.27 -8.60
N LEU A 10 19.12 -11.15 -7.65
CA LEU A 10 18.09 -11.76 -6.81
C LEU A 10 17.33 -10.71 -5.96
N THR A 11 18.00 -9.67 -5.50
CA THR A 11 17.36 -8.62 -4.70
C THR A 11 16.40 -7.81 -5.57
N ILE A 12 16.79 -7.42 -6.78
CA ILE A 12 15.96 -6.66 -7.71
C ILE A 12 14.78 -7.51 -8.21
N GLU A 13 15.03 -8.74 -8.68
CA GLU A 13 13.98 -9.64 -9.15
C GLU A 13 12.92 -9.94 -8.08
N ARG A 14 13.33 -10.05 -6.82
CA ARG A 14 12.38 -10.25 -5.72
C ARG A 14 11.47 -9.04 -5.54
N ILE A 15 11.99 -7.81 -5.61
CA ILE A 15 11.18 -6.60 -5.49
C ILE A 15 10.20 -6.52 -6.67
N ASP A 16 10.67 -6.74 -7.90
CA ASP A 16 9.82 -6.78 -9.09
C ASP A 16 8.72 -7.85 -8.97
N THR A 17 9.08 -9.04 -8.53
CA THR A 17 8.11 -10.13 -8.33
C THR A 17 7.02 -9.75 -7.33
N VAL A 18 7.37 -9.06 -6.24
CA VAL A 18 6.38 -8.61 -5.25
C VAL A 18 5.44 -7.57 -5.86
N ILE A 19 5.98 -6.56 -6.57
CA ILE A 19 5.18 -5.51 -7.20
C ILE A 19 4.26 -6.10 -8.26
N ASP A 20 4.78 -6.96 -9.14
CA ASP A 20 4.01 -7.61 -10.19
C ASP A 20 2.92 -8.53 -9.61
N THR A 21 3.21 -9.23 -8.52
CA THR A 21 2.21 -10.03 -7.83
C THR A 21 1.07 -9.17 -7.30
N ILE A 22 1.37 -8.04 -6.66
CA ILE A 22 0.36 -7.11 -6.19
C ILE A 22 -0.47 -6.60 -7.36
N LYS A 23 0.18 -6.08 -8.39
CA LYS A 23 -0.45 -5.40 -9.53
C LYS A 23 -1.25 -6.35 -10.42
N LEU A 24 -0.66 -7.49 -10.80
CA LEU A 24 -1.20 -8.37 -11.85
C LEU A 24 -2.06 -9.51 -11.32
N ARG A 25 -1.97 -9.82 -10.02
CA ARG A 25 -2.69 -10.95 -9.44
C ARG A 25 -3.65 -10.56 -8.32
N LEU A 26 -3.22 -9.67 -7.42
CA LEU A 26 -3.98 -9.39 -6.21
C LEU A 26 -4.95 -8.22 -6.40
N ILE A 27 -4.51 -7.11 -6.98
CA ILE A 27 -5.40 -5.96 -7.25
C ILE A 27 -6.57 -6.30 -8.17
N PRO A 28 -6.39 -7.09 -9.25
CA PRO A 28 -7.50 -7.48 -10.12
C PRO A 28 -8.63 -8.26 -9.42
N THR A 29 -8.39 -8.83 -8.24
CA THR A 29 -9.46 -9.46 -7.45
C THR A 29 -10.53 -8.45 -6.99
N PHE A 30 -10.23 -7.17 -7.04
CA PHE A 30 -11.13 -6.08 -6.65
C PHE A 30 -11.78 -5.36 -7.85
N ASP A 31 -11.48 -5.77 -9.09
CA ASP A 31 -11.94 -5.03 -10.28
C ASP A 31 -13.44 -5.21 -10.55
N LEU A 32 -14.07 -6.25 -10.02
CA LEU A 32 -15.48 -6.57 -10.23
C LEU A 32 -16.44 -5.99 -9.17
N ILE A 33 -15.95 -5.25 -8.19
CA ILE A 33 -16.75 -4.74 -7.06
C ILE A 33 -18.00 -3.96 -7.53
N GLU A 34 -17.84 -3.11 -8.55
CA GLU A 34 -18.97 -2.33 -9.07
C GLU A 34 -20.00 -3.21 -9.79
N GLU A 35 -19.55 -4.21 -10.54
CA GLU A 35 -20.43 -5.14 -11.25
C GLU A 35 -21.18 -6.03 -10.27
N GLU A 36 -20.48 -6.53 -9.26
CA GLU A 36 -21.08 -7.33 -8.18
C GLU A 36 -22.13 -6.53 -7.40
N ALA A 37 -21.87 -5.25 -7.10
CA ALA A 37 -22.83 -4.38 -6.44
C ALA A 37 -24.10 -4.19 -7.29
N LYS A 38 -23.97 -3.95 -8.60
CA LYS A 38 -25.11 -3.87 -9.53
C LYS A 38 -25.91 -5.16 -9.61
N GLU A 39 -25.23 -6.30 -9.60
CA GLU A 39 -25.91 -7.60 -9.58
C GLU A 39 -26.67 -7.84 -8.26
N ILE A 40 -26.13 -7.41 -7.14
CA ILE A 40 -26.79 -7.47 -5.83
C ILE A 40 -28.06 -6.63 -5.83
N GLU A 41 -27.98 -5.37 -6.31
CA GLU A 41 -29.14 -4.49 -6.43
C GLU A 41 -30.22 -5.13 -7.27
N LYS A 42 -29.88 -5.64 -8.46
CA LYS A 42 -30.81 -6.31 -9.36
C LYS A 42 -31.47 -7.54 -8.72
N LYS A 43 -30.66 -8.44 -8.13
CA LYS A 43 -31.19 -9.64 -7.46
C LYS A 43 -32.15 -9.28 -6.33
N LYS A 44 -31.78 -8.27 -5.54
CA LYS A 44 -32.62 -7.81 -4.42
C LYS A 44 -33.94 -7.22 -4.90
N LEU A 45 -33.93 -6.43 -5.96
CA LEU A 45 -35.14 -5.92 -6.60
C LEU A 45 -36.03 -7.06 -7.13
N ASP A 46 -35.46 -8.04 -7.82
CA ASP A 46 -36.19 -9.18 -8.33
C ASP A 46 -36.86 -10.01 -7.22
N GLU A 47 -36.20 -10.16 -6.08
CA GLU A 47 -36.75 -10.83 -4.89
C GLU A 47 -37.89 -10.02 -4.26
N LEU A 48 -37.73 -8.70 -4.13
CA LEU A 48 -38.74 -7.81 -3.57
C LEU A 48 -39.97 -7.75 -4.45
N TYR A 49 -39.82 -7.68 -5.80
CA TYR A 49 -40.96 -7.70 -6.73
C TYR A 49 -41.73 -8.99 -6.71
N LYS A 50 -41.07 -10.14 -6.57
CA LYS A 50 -41.77 -11.44 -6.48
C LYS A 50 -42.69 -11.53 -5.27
N ASN A 51 -42.34 -10.84 -4.20
CA ASN A 51 -43.05 -10.85 -2.93
C ASN A 51 -43.81 -9.53 -2.65
N PHE A 52 -43.91 -8.64 -3.66
CA PHE A 52 -44.52 -7.32 -3.50
C PHE A 52 -46.04 -7.42 -3.23
N ASN A 53 -46.45 -6.82 -2.11
CA ASN A 53 -47.84 -6.64 -1.77
C ASN A 53 -48.14 -5.13 -1.63
N PRO A 54 -48.92 -4.53 -2.53
CA PRO A 54 -49.22 -3.11 -2.57
C PRO A 54 -49.98 -2.60 -1.31
N ASP A 55 -50.65 -3.51 -0.58
CA ASP A 55 -51.39 -3.13 0.63
C ASP A 55 -50.48 -2.97 1.84
N THR A 56 -49.28 -3.53 1.80
CA THR A 56 -48.36 -3.58 2.95
C THR A 56 -46.93 -3.09 2.64
N MET A 57 -46.60 -2.90 1.36
CA MET A 57 -45.26 -2.52 0.92
C MET A 57 -45.29 -1.26 0.04
N ASP A 58 -44.32 -0.38 0.28
CA ASP A 58 -44.08 0.77 -0.61
C ASP A 58 -42.99 0.44 -1.62
N ILE A 59 -43.25 0.76 -2.88
CA ILE A 59 -42.34 0.47 -3.98
C ILE A 59 -41.04 1.27 -3.86
N GLY A 60 -41.11 2.52 -3.33
CA GLY A 60 -39.93 3.34 -3.07
C GLY A 60 -39.00 2.70 -2.05
N SER A 61 -39.57 2.15 -0.98
CA SER A 61 -38.83 1.42 0.05
C SER A 61 -38.11 0.18 -0.53
N CYS A 62 -38.73 -0.51 -1.49
CA CYS A 62 -38.10 -1.65 -2.16
C CYS A 62 -36.83 -1.24 -2.95
N TYR A 63 -36.87 -0.10 -3.63
CA TYR A 63 -35.70 0.45 -4.31
C TYR A 63 -34.61 0.90 -3.33
N GLU A 64 -34.98 1.57 -2.25
CA GLU A 64 -34.04 2.01 -1.21
C GLU A 64 -33.34 0.82 -0.55
N ASP A 65 -34.05 -0.26 -0.26
CA ASP A 65 -33.48 -1.49 0.32
C ASP A 65 -32.48 -2.17 -0.63
N ALA A 66 -32.84 -2.26 -1.91
CA ALA A 66 -31.97 -2.86 -2.92
C ALA A 66 -30.69 -2.02 -3.13
N HIS A 67 -30.85 -0.71 -3.25
CA HIS A 67 -29.73 0.22 -3.39
C HIS A 67 -28.83 0.21 -2.14
N SER A 68 -29.42 0.17 -0.94
CA SER A 68 -28.68 0.10 0.31
C SER A 68 -27.84 -1.19 0.42
N ALA A 69 -28.38 -2.32 -0.03
CA ALA A 69 -27.63 -3.58 -0.07
C ALA A 69 -26.41 -3.51 -1.01
N ALA A 70 -26.61 -2.96 -2.21
CA ALA A 70 -25.53 -2.74 -3.19
C ALA A 70 -24.48 -1.77 -2.68
N ALA A 71 -24.90 -0.64 -2.11
CA ALA A 71 -24.00 0.37 -1.53
C ALA A 71 -23.18 -0.19 -0.36
N SER A 72 -23.78 -1.04 0.47
CA SER A 72 -23.08 -1.70 1.57
C SER A 72 -22.01 -2.66 1.06
N HIS A 73 -22.34 -3.47 0.03
CA HIS A 73 -21.36 -4.36 -0.62
C HIS A 73 -20.18 -3.56 -1.19
N TYR A 74 -20.49 -2.54 -1.98
CA TYR A 74 -19.46 -1.68 -2.58
C TYR A 74 -18.55 -1.04 -1.51
N ALA A 75 -19.13 -0.48 -0.46
CA ALA A 75 -18.39 0.16 0.61
C ALA A 75 -17.43 -0.82 1.31
N ILE A 76 -17.92 -2.00 1.70
CA ILE A 76 -17.11 -3.01 2.40
C ILE A 76 -15.94 -3.48 1.53
N HIS A 77 -16.20 -3.83 0.27
CA HIS A 77 -15.15 -4.35 -0.62
C HIS A 77 -14.14 -3.29 -1.03
N ASN A 78 -14.56 -2.04 -1.18
CA ASN A 78 -13.66 -0.93 -1.45
C ASN A 78 -12.77 -0.62 -0.23
N GLU A 79 -13.31 -0.74 0.98
CA GLU A 79 -12.55 -0.70 2.23
C GLU A 79 -11.50 -1.81 2.28
N MET A 80 -11.88 -3.05 2.00
CA MET A 80 -10.95 -4.17 1.95
C MET A 80 -9.82 -3.94 0.95
N LYS A 81 -10.12 -3.40 -0.24
CA LYS A 81 -9.11 -3.01 -1.24
C LYS A 81 -8.13 -1.99 -0.68
N GLN A 82 -8.64 -0.95 0.00
CA GLN A 82 -7.78 0.09 0.58
C GLN A 82 -6.90 -0.45 1.70
N GLU A 83 -7.45 -1.22 2.62
CA GLU A 83 -6.68 -1.87 3.68
C GLU A 83 -5.62 -2.82 3.10
N PHE A 84 -5.97 -3.55 2.03
CA PHE A 84 -5.01 -4.39 1.33
C PHE A 84 -3.83 -3.57 0.79
N LEU A 85 -4.07 -2.45 0.09
CA LEU A 85 -3.01 -1.56 -0.42
C LEU A 85 -2.15 -0.99 0.72
N ASN A 86 -2.77 -0.55 1.80
CA ASN A 86 -2.07 -0.05 2.98
C ASN A 86 -1.11 -1.12 3.55
N HIS A 87 -1.57 -2.37 3.66
CA HIS A 87 -0.74 -3.48 4.13
C HIS A 87 0.40 -3.83 3.15
N GLN A 88 0.20 -3.69 1.83
CA GLN A 88 1.27 -3.92 0.86
C GLN A 88 2.41 -2.91 1.00
N SER A 89 2.12 -1.65 1.32
CA SER A 89 3.17 -0.67 1.63
C SER A 89 4.00 -1.07 2.86
N THR A 90 3.35 -1.61 3.87
CA THR A 90 4.02 -2.15 5.07
C THR A 90 4.90 -3.36 4.74
N LEU A 91 4.42 -4.26 3.87
CA LEU A 91 5.20 -5.40 3.40
C LEU A 91 6.47 -4.96 2.68
N LEU A 92 6.39 -3.98 1.77
CA LEU A 92 7.56 -3.44 1.08
C LEU A 92 8.61 -2.90 2.07
N PHE A 93 8.18 -2.13 3.05
CA PHE A 93 9.10 -1.61 4.06
C PHE A 93 9.76 -2.72 4.87
N HIS A 94 9.03 -3.76 5.25
CA HIS A 94 9.61 -4.91 5.96
C HIS A 94 10.60 -5.72 5.12
N ILE A 95 10.36 -5.85 3.81
CA ILE A 95 11.33 -6.45 2.88
C ILE A 95 12.61 -5.63 2.91
N PHE A 96 12.51 -4.31 2.78
CA PHE A 96 13.66 -3.41 2.84
C PHE A 96 14.43 -3.51 4.17
N GLU A 97 13.75 -3.44 5.31
CA GLU A 97 14.37 -3.59 6.62
C GLU A 97 15.10 -4.93 6.78
N LYS A 98 14.48 -6.02 6.30
CA LYS A 98 15.08 -7.36 6.34
C LYS A 98 16.36 -7.43 5.50
N ASP A 99 16.35 -6.81 4.33
CA ASP A 99 17.52 -6.76 3.47
C ASP A 99 18.62 -5.89 4.07
N CYS A 100 18.28 -4.73 4.61
CA CYS A 100 19.24 -3.91 5.34
C CYS A 100 19.89 -4.69 6.50
N LYS A 101 19.11 -5.40 7.30
CA LYS A 101 19.65 -6.23 8.39
C LYS A 101 20.55 -7.37 7.88
N LYS A 102 20.25 -7.94 6.72
CA LYS A 102 21.08 -8.97 6.09
C LYS A 102 22.40 -8.40 5.58
N MET A 103 22.34 -7.22 4.91
CA MET A 103 23.50 -6.59 4.28
C MET A 103 24.36 -5.82 5.30
N PHE A 104 23.77 -5.31 6.37
CA PHE A 104 24.42 -4.51 7.39
C PHE A 104 24.08 -5.02 8.81
N PRO A 105 24.50 -6.23 9.18
CA PRO A 105 24.00 -6.91 10.40
C PRO A 105 24.31 -6.19 11.70
N GLU A 106 25.34 -5.34 11.73
CA GLU A 106 25.79 -4.61 12.95
C GLU A 106 25.39 -3.13 12.94
N LEU A 107 24.74 -2.65 11.86
CA LEU A 107 24.42 -1.24 11.68
C LEU A 107 22.91 -1.00 11.75
N LEU A 108 22.48 -0.08 12.60
CA LEU A 108 21.09 0.32 12.76
C LEU A 108 20.97 1.86 12.83
N GLY A 109 19.83 2.35 12.36
CA GLY A 109 19.48 3.77 12.51
C GLY A 109 20.49 4.74 11.92
N ASN A 110 21.03 5.63 12.75
CA ASN A 110 21.97 6.66 12.32
C ASN A 110 23.32 6.09 11.86
N ASP A 111 23.80 5.02 12.48
CA ASP A 111 25.08 4.38 12.10
C ASP A 111 25.00 3.84 10.67
N LEU A 112 23.87 3.27 10.29
CA LEU A 112 23.64 2.84 8.90
C LEU A 112 23.62 4.03 7.94
N LYS A 113 22.96 5.13 8.31
CA LYS A 113 22.93 6.36 7.49
C LYS A 113 24.35 6.90 7.25
N GLU A 114 25.14 7.04 8.31
CA GLU A 114 26.52 7.51 8.21
C GLU A 114 27.39 6.58 7.35
N LYS A 115 27.23 5.26 7.51
CA LYS A 115 27.94 4.28 6.68
C LYS A 115 27.59 4.39 5.21
N LEU A 116 26.31 4.57 4.87
CA LEU A 116 25.85 4.77 3.49
C LEU A 116 26.49 6.03 2.88
N GLN A 117 26.54 7.13 3.62
CA GLN A 117 27.17 8.36 3.16
C GLN A 117 28.69 8.18 2.95
N LEU A 118 29.37 7.46 3.84
CA LEU A 118 30.81 7.17 3.71
C LEU A 118 31.14 6.37 2.46
N ILE A 119 30.25 5.49 2.00
CA ILE A 119 30.43 4.73 0.75
C ILE A 119 29.87 5.43 -0.48
N GLY A 120 29.39 6.68 -0.34
CA GLY A 120 28.94 7.52 -1.44
C GLY A 120 27.46 7.40 -1.82
N ILE A 121 26.64 6.68 -1.04
CA ILE A 121 25.19 6.60 -1.26
C ILE A 121 24.52 7.87 -0.70
N SER A 122 23.69 8.50 -1.52
CA SER A 122 22.94 9.68 -1.10
C SER A 122 21.85 9.32 -0.07
N THR A 123 21.86 10.06 1.04
CA THR A 123 20.83 9.97 2.08
C THR A 123 20.05 11.28 2.26
N GLU A 124 20.25 12.23 1.35
CA GLU A 124 19.63 13.55 1.33
C GLU A 124 18.16 13.47 0.93
N ASP A 125 17.43 14.55 1.17
CA ASP A 125 16.03 14.68 0.77
C ASP A 125 15.86 14.33 -0.73
N ASN A 126 14.81 13.58 -1.04
CA ASN A 126 14.51 13.03 -2.38
C ASN A 126 15.43 11.90 -2.88
N SER A 127 16.44 11.46 -2.13
CA SER A 127 17.16 10.22 -2.47
C SER A 127 16.27 8.99 -2.29
N SER A 128 16.62 7.88 -2.96
CA SER A 128 15.92 6.60 -2.78
C SER A 128 15.93 6.14 -1.32
N TRP A 129 17.04 6.32 -0.62
CA TRP A 129 17.13 6.09 0.82
C TRP A 129 16.09 6.90 1.61
N TYR A 130 15.99 8.21 1.34
CA TYR A 130 15.05 9.09 2.03
C TYR A 130 13.59 8.66 1.79
N LYS A 131 13.23 8.37 0.53
CA LYS A 131 11.90 7.90 0.14
C LYS A 131 11.49 6.66 0.92
N ILE A 132 12.40 5.72 1.09
CA ILE A 132 12.11 4.48 1.81
C ILE A 132 12.20 4.67 3.33
N ASN A 133 13.35 5.14 3.82
CA ASN A 133 13.64 5.16 5.25
C ASN A 133 12.96 6.31 6.01
N LYS A 134 12.44 7.33 5.30
CA LYS A 134 11.67 8.43 5.91
C LYS A 134 10.19 8.33 5.52
N GLU A 135 9.85 8.45 4.23
CA GLU A 135 8.44 8.50 3.81
C GLU A 135 7.72 7.17 4.02
N LEU A 136 8.22 6.07 3.43
CA LEU A 136 7.57 4.76 3.53
C LEU A 136 7.54 4.26 4.98
N ARG A 137 8.58 4.53 5.77
CA ARG A 137 8.58 4.22 7.20
C ARG A 137 7.51 4.98 7.97
N LEU A 138 7.29 6.27 7.68
CA LEU A 138 6.22 7.06 8.30
C LEU A 138 4.85 6.51 7.93
N ILE A 139 4.63 6.13 6.66
CA ILE A 139 3.41 5.46 6.20
C ILE A 139 3.16 4.20 7.03
N CYS A 140 4.15 3.32 7.15
CA CYS A 140 4.04 2.10 7.94
C CYS A 140 3.71 2.36 9.41
N ASN A 141 4.32 3.38 10.00
CA ASN A 141 4.05 3.74 11.39
C ASN A 141 2.61 4.25 11.56
N VAL A 142 2.10 5.05 10.63
CA VAL A 142 0.71 5.54 10.67
C VAL A 142 -0.27 4.39 10.50
N ILE A 143 -0.02 3.47 9.56
CA ILE A 143 -0.87 2.27 9.38
C ILE A 143 -0.92 1.42 10.65
N LYS A 144 0.21 1.25 11.33
CA LYS A 144 0.31 0.38 12.52
C LYS A 144 -0.23 1.03 13.80
N HIS A 145 0.00 2.33 13.97
CA HIS A 145 -0.18 3.01 15.26
C HIS A 145 -1.21 4.15 15.21
N GLY A 146 -1.68 4.53 14.02
CA GLY A 146 -2.63 5.63 13.85
C GLY A 146 -2.04 7.00 14.20
N THR A 147 -2.77 7.77 14.99
CA THR A 147 -2.41 9.14 15.37
C THR A 147 -1.18 9.20 16.28
N GLY A 148 -0.34 10.23 16.09
CA GLY A 148 0.88 10.44 16.88
C GLY A 148 1.89 11.30 16.12
N THR A 149 3.16 11.25 16.54
CA THR A 149 4.24 12.03 15.92
C THR A 149 4.40 11.65 14.45
N SER A 150 4.43 10.35 14.13
CA SER A 150 4.55 9.87 12.74
C SER A 150 3.40 10.35 11.85
N TYR A 151 2.18 10.42 12.37
CA TYR A 151 1.02 10.96 11.69
C TYR A 151 1.22 12.43 11.30
N ASN A 152 1.63 13.26 12.26
CA ASN A 152 1.85 14.69 12.05
C ASN A 152 2.99 14.94 11.05
N ASP A 153 4.05 14.16 11.13
CA ASP A 153 5.20 14.26 10.24
C ASP A 153 4.84 13.79 8.82
N LEU A 154 4.12 12.69 8.69
CA LEU A 154 3.63 12.21 7.38
C LEU A 154 2.68 13.21 6.75
N LYS A 155 1.77 13.81 7.53
CA LYS A 155 0.82 14.80 7.03
C LYS A 155 1.48 16.05 6.46
N LYS A 156 2.62 16.47 7.04
CA LYS A 156 3.43 17.58 6.50
C LYS A 156 4.15 17.18 5.21
N LEU A 157 4.61 15.93 5.12
CA LEU A 157 5.43 15.43 4.03
C LEU A 157 4.58 14.96 2.85
N ARG A 158 3.52 14.20 3.12
CA ARG A 158 2.62 13.54 2.17
C ARG A 158 1.16 13.79 2.55
N GLY A 159 0.80 15.08 2.64
CA GLY A 159 -0.59 15.50 2.92
C GLY A 159 -1.61 14.99 1.90
N ASP A 160 -1.16 14.64 0.69
CA ASP A 160 -1.94 14.04 -0.38
C ASP A 160 -2.55 12.67 -0.03
N LEU A 161 -1.90 11.93 0.87
CA LEU A 161 -2.38 10.62 1.35
C LEU A 161 -3.55 10.73 2.32
N PHE A 162 -3.74 11.90 2.93
CA PHE A 162 -4.80 12.14 3.93
C PHE A 162 -6.04 12.68 3.24
N LYS A 163 -6.91 11.80 2.77
CA LYS A 163 -8.18 12.21 2.20
C LYS A 163 -9.19 12.51 3.31
N ASN A 164 -10.03 13.52 3.08
CA ASN A 164 -11.17 13.80 3.94
C ASN A 164 -12.23 12.71 3.72
N ASN A 165 -12.10 11.62 4.44
CA ASN A 165 -13.05 10.53 4.36
C ASN A 165 -14.36 10.92 5.04
N PHE A 166 -15.36 11.32 4.24
CA PHE A 166 -16.76 11.36 4.65
C PHE A 166 -17.39 9.96 4.71
N GLY A 167 -16.59 8.89 4.71
CA GLY A 167 -17.05 7.51 4.68
C GLY A 167 -17.36 6.96 6.07
N PHE A 168 -18.51 6.31 6.19
CA PHE A 168 -19.07 5.78 7.44
C PHE A 168 -18.31 4.59 8.06
N LEU A 169 -17.38 3.96 7.36
CA LEU A 169 -16.83 2.66 7.75
C LEU A 169 -15.31 2.64 7.96
N LEU A 170 -14.54 3.54 7.34
CA LEU A 170 -13.09 3.44 7.34
C LEU A 170 -12.40 4.20 8.45
N LYS A 171 -11.54 3.49 9.17
CA LYS A 171 -10.60 4.02 10.16
C LYS A 171 -9.19 4.25 9.62
N SER A 172 -8.94 4.02 8.34
CA SER A 172 -7.62 4.31 7.78
C SER A 172 -7.46 5.80 7.60
N ASP A 173 -6.55 6.40 8.37
CA ASP A 173 -6.26 7.83 8.30
C ASP A 173 -5.56 8.21 6.97
N ILE A 174 -5.09 7.22 6.20
CA ILE A 174 -4.37 7.42 4.93
C ILE A 174 -4.83 6.43 3.87
N GLU A 175 -4.73 6.84 2.61
CA GLU A 175 -5.02 6.03 1.43
C GLU A 175 -3.79 5.89 0.55
N ILE A 176 -3.26 4.67 0.47
CA ILE A 176 -2.17 4.31 -0.43
C ILE A 176 -2.74 3.83 -1.75
N SER A 177 -2.24 4.35 -2.85
CA SER A 177 -2.60 3.89 -4.20
C SER A 177 -1.66 2.80 -4.70
N LEU A 178 -2.07 2.08 -5.75
CA LEU A 178 -1.16 1.15 -6.45
C LEU A 178 0.07 1.88 -7.01
N ASN A 179 -0.12 3.12 -7.49
CA ASN A 179 0.99 3.94 -7.97
C ASN A 179 2.01 4.26 -6.86
N ASP A 180 1.57 4.51 -5.62
CA ASP A 180 2.48 4.71 -4.49
C ASP A 180 3.32 3.46 -4.23
N ILE A 181 2.71 2.27 -4.30
CA ILE A 181 3.41 0.99 -4.17
C ILE A 181 4.47 0.83 -5.27
N GLU A 182 4.13 1.12 -6.52
CA GLU A 182 5.07 1.08 -7.65
C GLU A 182 6.23 2.08 -7.47
N VAL A 183 5.93 3.30 -7.02
CA VAL A 183 6.94 4.33 -6.74
C VAL A 183 7.91 3.85 -5.66
N TYR A 184 7.43 3.41 -4.50
CA TYR A 184 8.31 2.94 -3.44
C TYR A 184 9.07 1.67 -3.81
N GLY A 185 8.48 0.77 -4.57
CA GLY A 185 9.17 -0.39 -5.11
C GLY A 185 10.30 -0.02 -6.06
N ASN A 186 10.09 0.96 -6.94
CA ASN A 186 11.14 1.49 -7.82
C ASN A 186 12.26 2.19 -7.03
N GLU A 187 11.92 2.94 -6.00
CA GLU A 187 12.93 3.55 -5.12
C GLU A 187 13.75 2.49 -4.36
N MET A 188 13.13 1.40 -3.92
CA MET A 188 13.86 0.27 -3.34
C MET A 188 14.84 -0.35 -4.33
N LYS A 189 14.44 -0.54 -5.61
CA LYS A 189 15.34 -1.06 -6.65
C LYS A 189 16.49 -0.08 -6.90
N ASN A 190 16.20 1.20 -7.05
CA ASN A 190 17.22 2.23 -7.30
C ASN A 190 18.26 2.26 -6.18
N PHE A 191 17.83 2.20 -4.91
CA PHE A 191 18.72 2.13 -3.76
C PHE A 191 19.63 0.90 -3.82
N TRP A 192 19.09 -0.29 -4.10
CA TRP A 192 19.89 -1.52 -4.17
C TRP A 192 20.79 -1.56 -5.38
N ILE A 193 20.38 -1.00 -6.53
CA ILE A 193 21.25 -0.85 -7.70
C ILE A 193 22.44 0.01 -7.35
N GLU A 194 22.22 1.22 -6.79
CA GLU A 194 23.28 2.12 -6.37
C GLU A 194 24.22 1.44 -5.36
N PHE A 195 23.67 0.79 -4.35
CA PHE A 195 24.47 0.08 -3.34
C PHE A 195 25.37 -1.01 -3.96
N PHE A 196 24.81 -1.90 -4.76
CA PHE A 196 25.59 -2.99 -5.36
C PHE A 196 26.60 -2.49 -6.38
N ASP A 197 26.30 -1.43 -7.12
CA ASP A 197 27.23 -0.87 -8.09
C ASP A 197 28.48 -0.31 -7.39
N ILE A 198 28.34 0.29 -6.23
CA ILE A 198 29.47 0.72 -5.39
C ILE A 198 30.18 -0.47 -4.75
N ALA A 199 29.44 -1.39 -4.15
CA ALA A 199 30.00 -2.51 -3.40
C ALA A 199 30.79 -3.50 -4.29
N LEU A 200 30.38 -3.69 -5.55
CA LEU A 200 31.04 -4.59 -6.51
C LEU A 200 32.26 -3.97 -7.20
N VAL A 201 32.41 -2.64 -7.17
CA VAL A 201 33.60 -1.94 -7.77
C VAL A 201 34.75 -1.85 -6.77
N THR A 202 34.47 -1.97 -5.48
CA THR A 202 35.48 -1.81 -4.41
C THR A 202 36.25 -3.10 -4.07
N GLU A 203 36.02 -4.18 -4.80
CA GLU A 203 36.82 -5.43 -4.81
C GLU A 203 37.75 -5.48 -6.00
#